data_1fe290590d011c6abe69e9ddf2659c66
#
_entry.id   1fe290590d011c6abe69e9ddf2659c66
#
_cell.length_a   1.000
_cell.length_b   1.000
_cell.length_c   1.000
_cell.angle_alpha   90.00
_cell.angle_beta   90.00
_cell.angle_gamma   90.00
#
_symmetry.space_group_name_H-M   'P 1'
#
loop_
_entity.id
_entity.type
_entity.pdbx_description
1 polymer ?
#
loop_
_entity_poly.entity_id
_entity_poly.type
_entity_poly.pdbx_seq_one_letter_code
_entity_poly.pdbx_strand_id
1 'polypeptide(L)'
;MAVWKVLDTKDIPVRCRDLPAVERKVIYQKVTKSYKTTLDIPKGSLSETRSMGIMDQVFVALFYACILAIPLSFVPALTLSGLFLPRNYTIGLAAFYAILMLVPVAKDRRKEWIEGRLLQMMYHYSSYKVVWTSSVESHAKTPAIGSGGPHGVFPLGAVMSIPAMNEFMNINFVGGMASVVFSTPGLRSIGSIGGIDVGKMSVQRAIVKEGKTVGIVSDGISGCFAGESG
;
A
#
# COMPACT_ATOMS: atom_id res chain seq x y z
N MET A 1 14.71 -9.69 -25.39
CA MET A 1 14.01 -8.41 -25.20
C MET A 1 13.06 -8.53 -24.01
N ALA A 2 13.03 -7.53 -23.14
CA ALA A 2 12.07 -7.51 -22.02
C ALA A 2 10.67 -7.25 -22.58
N VAL A 3 9.69 -8.03 -22.17
CA VAL A 3 8.29 -7.88 -22.54
C VAL A 3 7.60 -7.08 -21.42
N TRP A 4 6.80 -6.09 -21.79
CA TRP A 4 5.98 -5.33 -20.88
C TRP A 4 4.70 -6.08 -20.56
N LYS A 5 4.35 -6.15 -19.29
CA LYS A 5 3.14 -6.79 -18.80
C LYS A 5 2.26 -5.76 -18.12
N VAL A 6 0.97 -5.82 -18.39
CA VAL A 6 -0.04 -4.93 -17.79
C VAL A 6 -1.15 -5.79 -17.22
N LEU A 7 -1.41 -5.63 -15.93
CA LEU A 7 -2.55 -6.20 -15.25
C LEU A 7 -3.45 -5.06 -14.78
N ASP A 8 -4.66 -5.03 -15.30
CA ASP A 8 -5.71 -4.14 -14.83
C ASP A 8 -6.54 -4.89 -13.76
N THR A 9 -6.59 -4.34 -12.57
CA THR A 9 -7.33 -5.00 -11.47
C THR A 9 -8.82 -5.14 -11.74
N LYS A 10 -9.38 -4.34 -12.65
CA LYS A 10 -10.77 -4.47 -13.10
C LYS A 10 -11.05 -5.77 -13.84
N ASP A 11 -10.05 -6.34 -14.51
CA ASP A 11 -10.17 -7.58 -15.26
C ASP A 11 -10.15 -8.82 -14.35
N ILE A 12 -9.86 -8.64 -13.07
CA ILE A 12 -9.88 -9.71 -12.07
C ILE A 12 -11.33 -9.95 -11.62
N PRO A 13 -11.87 -11.17 -11.77
CA PRO A 13 -13.21 -11.50 -11.30
C PRO A 13 -13.37 -11.27 -9.80
N VAL A 14 -14.50 -10.72 -9.37
CA VAL A 14 -14.77 -10.42 -7.94
C VAL A 14 -14.64 -11.67 -7.05
N ARG A 15 -15.02 -12.84 -7.56
CA ARG A 15 -14.93 -14.12 -6.84
C ARG A 15 -13.53 -14.74 -6.84
N CYS A 16 -12.57 -14.15 -7.56
CA CYS A 16 -11.22 -14.69 -7.64
C CYS A 16 -10.56 -14.86 -6.27
N ARG A 17 -10.87 -13.97 -5.33
CA ARG A 17 -10.30 -14.01 -3.98
C ARG A 17 -10.76 -15.21 -3.13
N ASP A 18 -11.94 -15.76 -3.43
CA ASP A 18 -12.50 -16.92 -2.70
C ASP A 18 -11.81 -18.22 -3.13
N LEU A 19 -10.97 -18.14 -4.18
CA LEU A 19 -10.25 -19.28 -4.74
C LEU A 19 -8.90 -19.49 -4.04
N PRO A 20 -8.39 -20.72 -4.05
CA PRO A 20 -7.04 -21.03 -3.59
C PRO A 20 -5.97 -20.21 -4.32
N ALA A 21 -4.86 -19.91 -3.65
CA ALA A 21 -3.78 -19.08 -4.22
C ALA A 21 -3.24 -19.56 -5.57
N VAL A 22 -3.24 -20.87 -5.79
CA VAL A 22 -2.80 -21.48 -7.05
C VAL A 22 -3.75 -21.11 -8.20
N GLU A 23 -5.04 -21.22 -7.97
CA GLU A 23 -6.06 -20.89 -8.97
C GLU A 23 -6.09 -19.38 -9.25
N ARG A 24 -5.93 -18.55 -8.22
CA ARG A 24 -5.80 -17.09 -8.40
C ARG A 24 -4.65 -16.73 -9.32
N LYS A 25 -3.48 -17.35 -9.15
CA LYS A 25 -2.31 -17.10 -10.02
C LYS A 25 -2.59 -17.43 -11.48
N VAL A 26 -3.31 -18.50 -11.77
CA VAL A 26 -3.73 -18.84 -13.12
C VAL A 26 -4.61 -17.75 -13.73
N ILE A 27 -5.57 -17.25 -12.94
CA ILE A 27 -6.44 -16.15 -13.38
C ILE A 27 -5.63 -14.89 -13.65
N TYR A 28 -4.70 -14.50 -12.75
CA TYR A 28 -3.86 -13.32 -12.94
C TYR A 28 -3.01 -13.42 -14.21
N GLN A 29 -2.42 -14.60 -14.47
CA GLN A 29 -1.68 -14.83 -15.71
C GLN A 29 -2.55 -14.69 -16.95
N LYS A 30 -3.80 -15.17 -16.90
CA LYS A 30 -4.75 -15.11 -18.01
C LYS A 30 -5.21 -13.68 -18.33
N VAL A 31 -5.43 -12.84 -17.30
CA VAL A 31 -5.88 -11.45 -17.47
C VAL A 31 -4.73 -10.49 -17.74
N THR A 32 -3.48 -10.90 -17.50
CA THR A 32 -2.29 -10.09 -17.77
C THR A 32 -2.03 -10.01 -19.26
N LYS A 33 -2.01 -8.79 -19.78
CA LYS A 33 -1.71 -8.51 -21.19
C LYS A 33 -0.21 -8.27 -21.37
N SER A 34 0.36 -8.75 -22.47
CA SER A 34 1.78 -8.63 -22.78
C SER A 34 2.00 -7.78 -24.03
N TYR A 35 2.97 -6.86 -23.97
CA TYR A 35 3.30 -5.92 -25.02
C TYR A 35 4.81 -5.93 -25.27
N LYS A 36 5.22 -5.73 -26.53
CA LYS A 36 6.65 -5.72 -26.89
C LYS A 36 7.33 -4.44 -26.44
N THR A 37 6.63 -3.32 -26.53
CA THR A 37 7.14 -1.99 -26.13
C THR A 37 6.10 -1.24 -25.31
N THR A 38 6.50 -0.16 -24.63
CA THR A 38 5.55 0.73 -23.93
C THR A 38 4.63 1.45 -24.89
N LEU A 39 5.06 1.65 -26.15
CA LEU A 39 4.26 2.32 -27.18
C LEU A 39 3.09 1.46 -27.67
N ASP A 40 3.21 0.13 -27.55
CA ASP A 40 2.16 -0.81 -27.90
C ASP A 40 1.02 -0.84 -26.88
N ILE A 41 1.23 -0.28 -25.69
CA ILE A 41 0.19 -0.19 -24.66
C ILE A 41 -0.82 0.88 -25.11
N PRO A 42 -2.10 0.53 -25.30
CA PRO A 42 -3.09 1.50 -25.74
C PRO A 42 -3.20 2.66 -24.75
N LYS A 43 -2.97 3.89 -25.24
CA LYS A 43 -2.96 5.11 -24.39
C LYS A 43 -4.22 5.25 -23.53
N GLY A 44 -5.39 4.89 -24.07
CA GLY A 44 -6.66 4.91 -23.33
C GLY A 44 -6.76 3.84 -22.25
N SER A 45 -6.11 2.68 -22.42
CA SER A 45 -6.24 1.56 -21.48
C SER A 45 -5.70 1.86 -20.09
N LEU A 46 -4.73 2.78 -19.97
CA LEU A 46 -4.16 3.18 -18.68
C LEU A 46 -4.99 4.27 -17.98
N SER A 47 -5.80 5.02 -18.72
CA SER A 47 -6.62 6.12 -18.18
C SER A 47 -8.08 5.74 -17.92
N GLU A 48 -8.54 4.58 -18.40
CA GLU A 48 -9.91 4.15 -18.16
C GLU A 48 -10.19 3.93 -16.67
N THR A 49 -11.22 4.59 -16.17
CA THR A 49 -11.76 4.39 -14.83
C THR A 49 -12.97 3.47 -14.87
N ARG A 50 -13.16 2.69 -13.81
CA ARG A 50 -14.34 1.84 -13.67
C ARG A 50 -15.35 2.49 -12.75
N SER A 51 -16.62 2.44 -13.12
CA SER A 51 -17.70 2.79 -12.20
C SER A 51 -17.82 1.73 -11.11
N MET A 52 -17.81 2.15 -9.86
CA MET A 52 -18.13 1.31 -8.70
C MET A 52 -19.56 1.63 -8.24
N GLY A 53 -20.17 0.70 -7.52
CA GLY A 53 -21.40 0.97 -6.80
C GLY A 53 -21.21 2.14 -5.80
N ILE A 54 -22.21 3.00 -5.65
CA ILE A 54 -22.14 4.17 -4.77
C ILE A 54 -21.78 3.78 -3.34
N MET A 55 -22.33 2.69 -2.82
CA MET A 55 -22.05 2.22 -1.46
C MET A 55 -20.58 1.81 -1.27
N ASP A 56 -19.99 1.16 -2.26
CA ASP A 56 -18.58 0.78 -2.23
C ASP A 56 -17.67 2.00 -2.31
N GLN A 57 -18.04 3.00 -3.13
CA GLN A 57 -17.32 4.28 -3.20
C GLN A 57 -17.33 5.02 -1.87
N VAL A 58 -18.52 5.13 -1.24
CA VAL A 58 -18.67 5.78 0.07
C VAL A 58 -17.85 5.05 1.13
N PHE A 59 -17.91 3.71 1.15
CA PHE A 59 -17.15 2.92 2.12
C PHE A 59 -15.63 3.12 1.97
N VAL A 60 -15.11 3.07 0.75
CA VAL A 60 -13.68 3.27 0.51
C VAL A 60 -13.25 4.71 0.81
N ALA A 61 -14.08 5.70 0.43
CA ALA A 61 -13.81 7.11 0.74
C ALA A 61 -13.76 7.36 2.25
N LEU A 62 -14.72 6.80 3.01
CA LEU A 62 -14.72 6.88 4.47
C LEU A 62 -13.49 6.19 5.08
N PHE A 63 -13.12 5.04 4.55
CA PHE A 63 -11.93 4.33 5.01
C PHE A 63 -10.66 5.18 4.82
N TYR A 64 -10.46 5.80 3.65
CA TYR A 64 -9.35 6.71 3.42
C TYR A 64 -9.42 7.94 4.31
N ALA A 65 -10.61 8.52 4.47
CA ALA A 65 -10.78 9.65 5.36
C ALA A 65 -10.39 9.31 6.81
N CYS A 66 -10.77 8.14 7.32
CA CYS A 66 -10.38 7.68 8.66
C CYS A 66 -8.86 7.47 8.76
N ILE A 67 -8.23 6.85 7.75
CA ILE A 67 -6.78 6.64 7.73
C ILE A 67 -6.01 7.96 7.80
N LEU A 68 -6.51 9.00 7.15
CA LEU A 68 -5.88 10.33 7.16
C LEU A 68 -6.27 11.13 8.39
N ALA A 69 -7.54 11.10 8.79
CA ALA A 69 -8.06 11.91 9.89
C ALA A 69 -7.45 11.53 11.24
N ILE A 70 -7.31 10.23 11.54
CA ILE A 70 -6.79 9.78 12.84
C ILE A 70 -5.38 10.30 13.11
N PRO A 71 -4.37 10.08 12.24
CA PRO A 71 -3.03 10.58 12.49
C PRO A 71 -2.92 12.11 12.44
N LEU A 72 -3.67 12.77 11.54
CA LEU A 72 -3.65 14.23 11.43
C LEU A 72 -4.35 14.93 12.60
N SER A 73 -5.39 14.32 13.15
CA SER A 73 -6.14 14.87 14.29
C SER A 73 -5.48 14.63 15.65
N PHE A 74 -4.54 13.70 15.76
CA PHE A 74 -3.97 13.29 17.05
C PHE A 74 -3.47 14.46 17.89
N VAL A 75 -2.55 15.27 17.37
CA VAL A 75 -1.99 16.40 18.10
C VAL A 75 -3.03 17.52 18.30
N PRO A 76 -3.69 18.04 17.25
CA PRO A 76 -4.65 19.12 17.42
C PRO A 76 -5.85 18.72 18.29
N ALA A 77 -6.35 17.48 18.16
CA ALA A 77 -7.47 17.03 18.97
C ALA A 77 -7.13 16.97 20.46
N LEU A 78 -5.96 16.46 20.82
CA LEU A 78 -5.50 16.46 22.22
C LEU A 78 -5.28 17.88 22.76
N THR A 79 -4.66 18.74 21.96
CA THR A 79 -4.41 20.14 22.37
C THR A 79 -5.74 20.89 22.58
N LEU A 80 -6.65 20.84 21.60
CA LEU A 80 -7.93 21.52 21.68
C LEU A 80 -8.81 20.96 22.80
N SER A 81 -8.82 19.64 22.98
CA SER A 81 -9.57 19.03 24.09
C SER A 81 -9.04 19.47 25.46
N GLY A 82 -7.71 19.58 25.59
CA GLY A 82 -7.11 20.05 26.84
C GLY A 82 -7.39 21.53 27.15
N LEU A 83 -7.57 22.36 26.12
CA LEU A 83 -7.86 23.79 26.27
C LEU A 83 -9.34 24.09 26.50
N PHE A 84 -10.23 23.35 25.83
CA PHE A 84 -11.65 23.74 25.73
C PHE A 84 -12.63 22.74 26.32
N LEU A 85 -12.21 21.51 26.62
CA LEU A 85 -13.11 20.47 27.15
C LEU A 85 -12.80 20.10 28.59
N PRO A 86 -13.81 19.63 29.34
CA PRO A 86 -13.60 19.06 30.65
C PRO A 86 -12.54 17.95 30.66
N ARG A 87 -11.72 17.89 31.68
CA ARG A 87 -10.60 16.96 31.83
C ARG A 87 -10.94 15.51 31.51
N ASN A 88 -12.14 15.06 31.84
CA ASN A 88 -12.58 13.68 31.57
C ASN A 88 -12.60 13.34 30.06
N TYR A 89 -13.01 14.30 29.21
CA TYR A 89 -13.00 14.10 27.75
C TYR A 89 -11.58 14.03 27.20
N THR A 90 -10.69 14.88 27.70
CA THR A 90 -9.27 14.86 27.31
C THR A 90 -8.62 13.53 27.71
N ILE A 91 -8.89 13.03 28.92
CA ILE A 91 -8.40 11.72 29.36
C ILE A 91 -8.97 10.60 28.50
N GLY A 92 -10.27 10.63 28.20
CA GLY A 92 -10.90 9.64 27.32
C GLY A 92 -10.30 9.63 25.92
N LEU A 93 -10.05 10.79 25.35
CA LEU A 93 -9.41 10.92 24.04
C LEU A 93 -7.95 10.43 24.06
N ALA A 94 -7.19 10.79 25.08
CA ALA A 94 -5.83 10.30 25.28
C ALA A 94 -5.79 8.77 25.44
N ALA A 95 -6.71 8.21 26.20
CA ALA A 95 -6.86 6.76 26.35
C ALA A 95 -7.20 6.08 25.02
N PHE A 96 -8.09 6.67 24.21
CA PHE A 96 -8.41 6.16 22.88
C PHE A 96 -7.16 6.09 21.98
N TYR A 97 -6.37 7.16 21.90
CA TYR A 97 -5.14 7.14 21.10
C TYR A 97 -4.08 6.18 21.68
N ALA A 98 -3.99 6.08 23.02
CA ALA A 98 -3.11 5.11 23.67
C ALA A 98 -3.50 3.66 23.31
N ILE A 99 -4.79 3.36 23.30
CA ILE A 99 -5.29 2.04 22.86
C ILE A 99 -4.87 1.76 21.40
N LEU A 100 -5.05 2.72 20.51
CA LEU A 100 -4.62 2.57 19.11
C LEU A 100 -3.12 2.31 18.96
N MET A 101 -2.31 2.82 19.91
CA MET A 101 -0.87 2.58 19.94
C MET A 101 -0.50 1.23 20.56
N LEU A 102 -1.25 0.77 21.54
CA LEU A 102 -0.94 -0.44 22.32
C LEU A 102 -1.55 -1.71 21.73
N VAL A 103 -2.62 -1.59 20.95
CA VAL A 103 -3.24 -2.74 20.29
C VAL A 103 -2.18 -3.50 19.45
N PRO A 104 -1.93 -4.78 19.75
CA PRO A 104 -0.98 -5.58 19.00
C PRO A 104 -1.43 -5.68 17.55
N VAL A 105 -0.56 -5.35 16.62
CA VAL A 105 -0.84 -5.61 15.22
C VAL A 105 -0.58 -7.09 14.96
N ALA A 106 -1.65 -7.81 14.65
CA ALA A 106 -1.55 -9.22 14.31
C ALA A 106 -0.81 -9.35 12.97
N LYS A 107 0.47 -9.75 13.03
CA LYS A 107 1.31 -9.98 11.83
C LYS A 107 0.68 -11.01 10.89
N ASP A 108 -0.09 -11.93 11.43
CA ASP A 108 -0.79 -12.97 10.67
C ASP A 108 -1.93 -12.43 9.80
N ARG A 109 -2.50 -11.28 10.15
CA ARG A 109 -3.54 -10.61 9.34
C ARG A 109 -3.00 -10.00 8.04
N ARG A 110 -1.69 -9.98 7.85
CA ARG A 110 -1.10 -9.49 6.59
C ARG A 110 -1.66 -10.24 5.38
N LYS A 111 -1.78 -11.56 5.48
CA LYS A 111 -2.33 -12.39 4.41
C LYS A 111 -3.80 -12.07 4.15
N GLU A 112 -4.61 -11.98 5.20
CA GLU A 112 -6.03 -11.63 5.10
C GLU A 112 -6.24 -10.25 4.49
N TRP A 113 -5.36 -9.29 4.83
CA TRP A 113 -5.44 -7.94 4.28
C TRP A 113 -5.06 -7.90 2.80
N ILE A 114 -3.98 -8.58 2.41
CA ILE A 114 -3.51 -8.68 1.02
C ILE A 114 -4.55 -9.39 0.14
N GLU A 115 -5.22 -10.41 0.68
CA GLU A 115 -6.20 -11.21 -0.04
C GLU A 115 -7.65 -10.72 0.18
N GLY A 116 -7.84 -9.72 1.04
CA GLY A 116 -9.14 -9.31 1.54
C GLY A 116 -9.98 -8.46 0.59
N ARG A 117 -11.29 -8.43 0.87
CA ARG A 117 -12.28 -7.65 0.11
C ARG A 117 -11.96 -6.15 0.09
N LEU A 118 -11.46 -5.62 1.19
CA LEU A 118 -11.13 -4.21 1.32
C LEU A 118 -10.08 -3.79 0.30
N LEU A 119 -8.97 -4.54 0.19
CA LEU A 119 -7.91 -4.20 -0.76
C LEU A 119 -8.41 -4.24 -2.20
N GLN A 120 -9.25 -5.20 -2.55
CA GLN A 120 -9.81 -5.27 -3.89
C GLN A 120 -10.75 -4.08 -4.19
N MET A 121 -11.52 -3.64 -3.18
CA MET A 121 -12.32 -2.42 -3.30
C MET A 121 -11.43 -1.19 -3.49
N MET A 122 -10.31 -1.10 -2.76
CA MET A 122 -9.32 -0.03 -2.91
C MET A 122 -8.71 -0.02 -4.32
N TYR A 123 -8.34 -1.17 -4.86
CA TYR A 123 -7.85 -1.28 -6.24
C TYR A 123 -8.89 -0.79 -7.26
N HIS A 124 -10.13 -1.21 -7.10
CA HIS A 124 -11.21 -0.79 -7.99
C HIS A 124 -11.49 0.71 -7.87
N TYR A 125 -11.55 1.24 -6.66
CA TYR A 125 -11.75 2.67 -6.40
C TYR A 125 -10.68 3.53 -7.07
N SER A 126 -9.42 3.12 -6.97
CA SER A 126 -8.28 3.82 -7.54
C SER A 126 -8.05 3.49 -9.02
N SER A 127 -8.86 2.63 -9.63
CA SER A 127 -8.63 2.07 -10.99
C SER A 127 -7.19 1.58 -11.14
N TYR A 128 -6.70 0.85 -10.13
CA TYR A 128 -5.29 0.48 -9.98
C TYR A 128 -4.84 -0.48 -11.08
N LYS A 129 -3.71 -0.16 -11.69
CA LYS A 129 -3.10 -0.99 -12.74
C LYS A 129 -1.64 -1.24 -12.39
N VAL A 130 -1.19 -2.44 -12.63
CA VAL A 130 0.21 -2.83 -12.41
C VAL A 130 0.87 -3.01 -13.76
N VAL A 131 1.98 -2.30 -13.95
CA VAL A 131 2.78 -2.38 -15.18
C VAL A 131 4.19 -2.78 -14.80
N TRP A 132 4.71 -3.84 -15.39
CA TRP A 132 6.06 -4.32 -15.12
C TRP A 132 6.70 -4.95 -16.35
N THR A 133 8.01 -5.14 -16.30
CA THR A 133 8.74 -5.86 -17.33
C THR A 133 8.95 -7.32 -16.92
N SER A 134 9.04 -8.22 -17.88
CA SER A 134 9.33 -9.64 -17.63
C SER A 134 10.66 -9.86 -16.89
N SER A 135 11.60 -8.92 -16.97
CA SER A 135 12.85 -8.95 -16.21
C SER A 135 12.63 -8.90 -14.70
N VAL A 136 11.61 -8.19 -14.23
CA VAL A 136 11.27 -8.14 -12.80
C VAL A 136 10.90 -9.52 -12.26
N GLU A 137 10.20 -10.32 -13.05
CA GLU A 137 9.82 -11.68 -12.64
C GLU A 137 11.03 -12.61 -12.50
N SER A 138 12.05 -12.44 -13.37
CA SER A 138 13.28 -13.24 -13.28
C SER A 138 14.08 -12.91 -12.01
N HIS A 139 13.99 -11.67 -11.50
CA HIS A 139 14.65 -11.23 -10.28
C HIS A 139 13.79 -11.42 -9.02
N ALA A 140 12.54 -11.84 -9.17
CA ALA A 140 11.58 -11.98 -8.05
C ALA A 140 12.05 -12.90 -6.93
N LYS A 141 12.95 -13.83 -7.23
CA LYS A 141 13.51 -14.78 -6.27
C LYS A 141 14.73 -14.24 -5.52
N THR A 142 15.33 -13.15 -5.97
CA THR A 142 16.53 -12.56 -5.36
C THR A 142 16.09 -11.35 -4.53
N PRO A 143 16.31 -11.36 -3.20
CA PRO A 143 16.02 -10.21 -2.36
C PRO A 143 16.78 -8.98 -2.83
N ALA A 144 16.11 -7.85 -2.91
CA ALA A 144 16.67 -6.61 -3.44
C ALA A 144 16.16 -5.39 -2.67
N ILE A 145 16.82 -4.26 -2.86
CA ILE A 145 16.31 -2.95 -2.47
C ILE A 145 15.81 -2.26 -3.74
N GLY A 146 14.53 -1.90 -3.76
CA GLY A 146 13.95 -1.05 -4.78
C GLY A 146 13.84 0.39 -4.28
N SER A 147 14.23 1.35 -5.09
CA SER A 147 14.00 2.76 -4.81
C SER A 147 12.96 3.30 -5.78
N GLY A 148 12.00 4.05 -5.27
CA GLY A 148 10.98 4.76 -6.06
C GLY A 148 11.14 6.27 -5.95
N GLY A 149 10.66 6.99 -6.97
CA GLY A 149 10.57 8.45 -6.95
C GLY A 149 9.53 8.98 -5.95
N PRO A 150 9.40 10.31 -5.85
CA PRO A 150 8.49 10.96 -4.91
C PRO A 150 7.03 10.53 -5.16
N HIS A 151 6.28 10.43 -4.09
CA HIS A 151 4.93 9.85 -4.11
C HIS A 151 3.80 10.83 -3.77
N GLY A 152 4.07 12.13 -3.69
CA GLY A 152 3.10 13.12 -3.22
C GLY A 152 2.85 13.03 -1.70
N VAL A 153 1.87 13.79 -1.22
CA VAL A 153 1.57 13.94 0.22
C VAL A 153 1.14 12.61 0.86
N PHE A 154 0.34 11.82 0.16
CA PHE A 154 -0.07 10.49 0.61
C PHE A 154 0.36 9.42 -0.40
N PRO A 155 1.21 8.46 0.01
CA PRO A 155 1.82 7.49 -0.89
C PRO A 155 0.88 6.32 -1.23
N LEU A 156 -0.33 6.62 -1.71
CA LEU A 156 -1.35 5.61 -1.98
C LEU A 156 -0.85 4.54 -2.96
N GLY A 157 -0.21 4.96 -4.04
CA GLY A 157 0.37 4.04 -5.03
C GLY A 157 1.42 3.12 -4.43
N ALA A 158 2.30 3.66 -3.58
CA ALA A 158 3.33 2.88 -2.89
C ALA A 158 2.70 1.88 -1.89
N VAL A 159 1.72 2.31 -1.10
CA VAL A 159 1.01 1.43 -0.16
C VAL A 159 0.31 0.29 -0.89
N MET A 160 -0.35 0.58 -2.01
CA MET A 160 -1.05 -0.42 -2.82
C MET A 160 -0.10 -1.33 -3.62
N SER A 161 1.11 -0.86 -3.92
CA SER A 161 2.11 -1.70 -4.62
C SER A 161 2.61 -2.85 -3.77
N ILE A 162 2.62 -2.71 -2.44
CA ILE A 162 3.09 -3.75 -1.53
C ILE A 162 2.30 -5.05 -1.71
N PRO A 163 0.96 -5.07 -1.52
CA PRO A 163 0.18 -6.26 -1.76
C PRO A 163 0.17 -6.68 -3.24
N ALA A 164 0.17 -5.73 -4.19
CA ALA A 164 0.19 -6.04 -5.62
C ALA A 164 1.43 -6.84 -6.04
N MET A 165 2.61 -6.45 -5.57
CA MET A 165 3.86 -7.18 -5.85
C MET A 165 3.84 -8.58 -5.23
N ASN A 166 3.34 -8.70 -4.01
CA ASN A 166 3.22 -9.99 -3.34
C ASN A 166 2.26 -10.94 -4.07
N GLU A 167 1.11 -10.43 -4.50
CA GLU A 167 0.04 -11.26 -5.04
C GLU A 167 0.21 -11.52 -6.55
N PHE A 168 0.44 -10.48 -7.34
CA PHE A 168 0.45 -10.60 -8.80
C PHE A 168 1.81 -11.03 -9.36
N MET A 169 2.91 -10.57 -8.73
CA MET A 169 4.26 -10.87 -9.20
C MET A 169 4.96 -11.97 -8.40
N ASN A 170 4.35 -12.43 -7.30
CA ASN A 170 4.94 -13.42 -6.39
C ASN A 170 6.33 -12.99 -5.84
N ILE A 171 6.49 -11.70 -5.61
CA ILE A 171 7.68 -11.12 -4.99
C ILE A 171 7.40 -10.99 -3.49
N ASN A 172 8.28 -11.48 -2.63
CA ASN A 172 8.16 -11.27 -1.18
C ASN A 172 8.57 -9.82 -0.85
N PHE A 173 7.64 -8.90 -1.04
CA PHE A 173 7.87 -7.46 -1.02
C PHE A 173 7.34 -6.81 0.27
N VAL A 174 8.11 -5.88 0.82
CA VAL A 174 7.71 -5.03 1.95
C VAL A 174 8.08 -3.58 1.68
N GLY A 175 7.26 -2.66 2.16
CA GLY A 175 7.55 -1.22 2.07
C GLY A 175 8.44 -0.76 3.22
N GLY A 176 9.50 -0.03 2.93
CA GLY A 176 10.27 0.70 3.93
C GLY A 176 9.54 1.99 4.30
N MET A 177 9.23 2.17 5.58
CA MET A 177 8.48 3.31 6.09
C MET A 177 9.27 4.02 7.17
N ALA A 178 9.13 5.34 7.26
CA ALA A 178 9.77 6.14 8.30
C ALA A 178 9.31 5.69 9.69
N SER A 179 10.20 5.72 10.68
CA SER A 179 9.94 5.27 12.06
C SER A 179 8.72 5.97 12.68
N VAL A 180 8.45 7.21 12.28
CA VAL A 180 7.28 7.98 12.72
C VAL A 180 5.94 7.30 12.39
N VAL A 181 5.87 6.55 11.29
CA VAL A 181 4.66 5.79 10.90
C VAL A 181 4.30 4.78 11.99
N PHE A 182 5.31 4.13 12.56
CA PHE A 182 5.11 3.12 13.62
C PHE A 182 4.85 3.74 15.00
N SER A 183 5.09 5.05 15.13
CA SER A 183 4.84 5.82 16.36
C SER A 183 3.59 6.68 16.29
N THR A 184 2.84 6.62 15.18
CA THR A 184 1.63 7.41 14.98
C THR A 184 0.38 6.54 15.11
N PRO A 185 -0.59 6.92 15.97
CA PRO A 185 -1.85 6.18 16.11
C PRO A 185 -2.55 5.99 14.77
N GLY A 186 -3.07 4.80 14.53
CA GLY A 186 -3.71 4.44 13.25
C GLY A 186 -2.71 4.05 12.16
N LEU A 187 -1.69 4.86 11.85
CA LEU A 187 -0.67 4.52 10.84
C LEU A 187 0.17 3.31 11.24
N ARG A 188 0.44 3.13 12.54
CA ARG A 188 1.16 1.98 13.07
C ARG A 188 0.55 0.65 12.62
N SER A 189 -0.76 0.53 12.66
CA SER A 189 -1.45 -0.69 12.28
C SER A 189 -1.26 -1.00 10.80
N ILE A 190 -1.42 0.00 9.94
CA ILE A 190 -1.25 -0.12 8.48
C ILE A 190 0.23 -0.39 8.15
N GLY A 191 1.13 0.39 8.73
CA GLY A 191 2.57 0.22 8.53
C GLY A 191 3.05 -1.18 8.92
N SER A 192 2.55 -1.73 10.01
CA SER A 192 2.94 -3.07 10.48
C SER A 192 2.41 -4.21 9.62
N ILE A 193 1.32 -3.99 8.88
CA ILE A 193 0.79 -4.99 7.94
C ILE A 193 1.66 -5.09 6.68
N GLY A 194 2.04 -3.97 6.09
CA GLY A 194 2.70 -3.94 4.79
C GLY A 194 4.16 -3.49 4.80
N GLY A 195 4.68 -3.01 5.92
CA GLY A 195 5.96 -2.32 5.96
C GLY A 195 6.91 -2.75 7.07
N ILE A 196 8.11 -2.22 6.96
CA ILE A 196 9.17 -2.30 7.96
C ILE A 196 9.76 -0.91 8.17
N ASP A 197 10.38 -0.69 9.31
CA ASP A 197 11.16 0.52 9.56
C ASP A 197 12.36 0.61 8.60
N VAL A 198 12.60 1.79 8.03
CA VAL A 198 13.74 2.03 7.10
C VAL A 198 15.10 2.05 7.79
N GLY A 199 15.15 1.89 9.11
CA GLY A 199 16.42 1.77 9.82
C GLY A 199 17.28 0.62 9.27
N LYS A 200 18.59 0.87 9.16
CA LYS A 200 19.57 -0.06 8.58
C LYS A 200 19.40 -1.50 9.06
N MET A 201 19.23 -1.69 10.36
CA MET A 201 19.11 -3.03 10.96
C MET A 201 17.83 -3.75 10.53
N SER A 202 16.71 -3.04 10.39
CA SER A 202 15.44 -3.61 9.95
C SER A 202 15.50 -4.01 8.48
N VAL A 203 16.05 -3.16 7.64
CA VAL A 203 16.23 -3.43 6.19
C VAL A 203 17.18 -4.61 5.99
N GLN A 204 18.32 -4.61 6.66
CA GLN A 204 19.30 -5.70 6.58
C GLN A 204 18.70 -7.03 7.03
N ARG A 205 17.94 -7.04 8.11
CA ARG A 205 17.24 -8.23 8.59
C ARG A 205 16.23 -8.75 7.58
N ALA A 206 15.42 -7.86 6.99
CA ALA A 206 14.42 -8.23 6.00
C ALA A 206 15.05 -8.87 4.76
N ILE A 207 16.15 -8.33 4.26
CA ILE A 207 16.83 -8.83 3.07
C ILE A 207 17.59 -10.14 3.38
N VAL A 208 18.48 -10.10 4.38
CA VAL A 208 19.44 -11.19 4.60
C VAL A 208 18.81 -12.37 5.32
N LYS A 209 17.96 -12.13 6.35
CA LYS A 209 17.38 -13.19 7.16
C LYS A 209 16.02 -13.65 6.66
N GLU A 210 15.21 -12.74 6.12
CA GLU A 210 13.83 -13.04 5.75
C GLU A 210 13.63 -13.19 4.24
N GLY A 211 14.66 -12.93 3.43
CA GLY A 211 14.62 -13.09 1.97
C GLY A 211 13.58 -12.16 1.31
N LYS A 212 13.39 -10.95 1.86
CA LYS A 212 12.39 -9.99 1.37
C LYS A 212 13.03 -8.94 0.47
N THR A 213 12.30 -8.53 -0.53
CA THR A 213 12.61 -7.30 -1.30
C THR A 213 12.00 -6.11 -0.57
N VAL A 214 12.80 -5.07 -0.37
CA VAL A 214 12.40 -3.86 0.36
C VAL A 214 12.27 -2.71 -0.63
N GLY A 215 11.08 -2.11 -0.73
CA GLY A 215 10.86 -0.88 -1.50
C GLY A 215 10.97 0.35 -0.59
N ILE A 216 11.78 1.32 -1.00
CA ILE A 216 11.99 2.57 -0.26
C ILE A 216 11.70 3.74 -1.20
N VAL A 217 10.98 4.74 -0.70
CA VAL A 217 10.86 6.03 -1.38
C VAL A 217 11.95 6.93 -0.83
N SER A 218 12.96 7.23 -1.67
CA SER A 218 14.22 7.82 -1.23
C SER A 218 14.11 9.28 -0.81
N ASP A 219 13.23 10.06 -1.44
CA ASP A 219 13.23 11.50 -1.29
C ASP A 219 12.29 12.03 -0.20
N GLY A 220 11.38 11.19 0.30
CA GLY A 220 10.42 11.59 1.33
C GLY A 220 9.68 12.88 0.97
N ILE A 221 9.47 13.75 1.97
CA ILE A 221 8.79 15.04 1.79
C ILE A 221 9.62 16.01 0.92
N SER A 222 10.94 15.98 0.99
CA SER A 222 11.81 16.88 0.21
C SER A 222 11.66 16.65 -1.30
N GLY A 223 11.44 15.41 -1.73
CA GLY A 223 11.18 15.10 -3.14
C GLY A 223 9.91 15.73 -3.70
N CYS A 224 8.93 16.04 -2.84
CA CYS A 224 7.72 16.73 -3.26
C CYS A 224 7.97 18.19 -3.64
N PHE A 225 9.04 18.79 -3.13
CA PHE A 225 9.41 20.19 -3.37
C PHE A 225 10.58 20.36 -4.35
N ALA A 226 11.29 19.31 -4.69
CA ALA A 226 12.46 19.34 -5.56
C ALA A 226 12.11 19.33 -7.07
N GLY A 227 10.86 19.24 -7.45
CA GLY A 227 10.39 19.01 -8.83
C GLY A 227 10.48 20.18 -9.79
N GLU A 228 11.04 21.34 -9.43
CA GLU A 228 11.04 22.52 -10.29
C GLU A 228 12.42 22.91 -10.86
N SER A 229 13.44 22.12 -10.66
CA SER A 229 14.80 22.47 -11.12
C SER A 229 15.36 21.46 -12.12
N GLY A 230 14.65 21.24 -13.20
CA GLY A 230 15.13 20.41 -14.31
C GLY A 230 14.78 21.03 -15.64
#